data_5b487cd7634439a0858c49c2aad938e2
#
_entry.id   5b487cd7634439a0858c49c2aad938e2
#
_cell.length_a   1.000
_cell.length_b   1.000
_cell.length_c   1.000
_cell.angle_alpha   90.00
_cell.angle_beta   90.00
_cell.angle_gamma   90.00
#
_symmetry.space_group_name_H-M   'P 1'
#
loop_
_entity.id
_entity.type
_entity.pdbx_description
1 polymer ?
#
loop_
_entity_poly.entity_id
_entity_poly.type
_entity_poly.pdbx_seq_one_letter_code
_entity_poly.pdbx_strand_id
1 'polypeptide(L)'
;MFTHKDIDAFVVPECGNNENIVVPNNYQFYWVGNYPTKGLGVFISKEHKQEIPVWANKELNCAIPLLINDEYLLLAVWPTILKDTTSDSYVEILLGILEYYKDYIKKYKTVIIGDYNIISSTKRAGKSNPYPIFDWMNEHELKSAHHSFLGESYGNESMPSYYHQFKESSKFFIDYAFTNAEIVDYKLFTWEETNRMSDHVPIMVEIK
;
A
#
# COMPACT_ATOMS: atom_id res chain seq x y z
N MET A 1 -20.98 6.41 5.90
CA MET A 1 -20.30 7.21 4.87
C MET A 1 -19.15 7.89 5.57
N PHE A 2 -17.91 7.40 5.36
CA PHE A 2 -16.73 8.02 5.96
C PHE A 2 -16.60 9.43 5.39
N THR A 3 -16.61 10.43 6.25
CA THR A 3 -16.29 11.78 5.84
C THR A 3 -14.76 11.89 5.83
N HIS A 4 -14.18 12.72 4.95
CA HIS A 4 -12.71 12.95 4.89
C HIS A 4 -12.10 13.39 6.25
N LYS A 5 -12.91 13.69 7.23
CA LYS A 5 -12.47 14.10 8.57
C LYS A 5 -11.99 12.95 9.45
N ASP A 6 -12.32 11.72 9.09
CA ASP A 6 -12.05 10.53 9.92
C ASP A 6 -10.90 9.67 9.39
N ILE A 7 -10.16 10.16 8.38
CA ILE A 7 -9.04 9.42 7.76
C ILE A 7 -7.74 10.14 8.03
N ASP A 8 -6.85 9.46 8.74
CA ASP A 8 -5.54 10.00 9.12
C ASP A 8 -4.57 10.04 7.94
N ALA A 9 -4.59 9.03 7.08
CA ALA A 9 -3.69 8.94 5.93
C ALA A 9 -4.36 8.33 4.69
N PHE A 10 -3.96 8.83 3.52
CA PHE A 10 -4.25 8.22 2.21
C PHE A 10 -2.95 7.86 1.52
N VAL A 11 -2.85 6.63 1.05
CA VAL A 11 -1.79 6.16 0.17
C VAL A 11 -2.36 6.04 -1.23
N VAL A 12 -1.79 6.75 -2.18
CA VAL A 12 -2.32 6.89 -3.54
C VAL A 12 -1.24 6.51 -4.56
N PRO A 13 -1.21 5.28 -5.03
CA PRO A 13 -0.39 4.88 -6.17
C PRO A 13 -0.83 5.61 -7.45
N GLU A 14 0.07 5.70 -8.42
CA GLU A 14 -0.14 6.39 -9.71
C GLU A 14 -0.51 7.88 -9.59
N CYS A 15 -0.16 8.49 -8.46
CA CYS A 15 -0.47 9.87 -8.11
C CYS A 15 0.48 10.86 -8.81
N GLY A 16 -0.04 12.02 -9.24
CA GLY A 16 0.79 13.16 -9.65
C GLY A 16 1.50 13.82 -8.46
N ASN A 17 2.57 14.58 -8.74
CA ASN A 17 3.25 15.40 -7.73
C ASN A 17 2.46 16.67 -7.37
N ASN A 18 3.01 17.52 -6.49
CA ASN A 18 2.39 18.75 -6.01
C ASN A 18 1.93 19.73 -7.12
N GLU A 19 2.56 19.68 -8.28
CA GLU A 19 2.21 20.55 -9.42
C GLU A 19 0.99 20.03 -10.20
N ASN A 20 0.67 18.74 -10.03
CA ASN A 20 -0.34 18.04 -10.80
C ASN A 20 -1.59 17.67 -9.99
N ILE A 21 -1.61 17.96 -8.68
CA ILE A 21 -2.74 17.64 -7.79
C ILE A 21 -3.07 18.81 -6.87
N VAL A 22 -4.27 18.78 -6.33
CA VAL A 22 -4.69 19.70 -5.26
C VAL A 22 -4.58 18.99 -3.92
N VAL A 23 -3.71 19.49 -3.03
CA VAL A 23 -3.56 18.96 -1.67
C VAL A 23 -4.56 19.67 -0.75
N PRO A 24 -5.46 18.94 -0.06
CA PRO A 24 -6.37 19.54 0.90
C PRO A 24 -5.62 20.23 2.05
N ASN A 25 -6.12 21.36 2.54
CA ASN A 25 -5.42 22.22 3.50
C ASN A 25 -5.07 21.53 4.84
N ASN A 26 -5.85 20.54 5.25
CA ASN A 26 -5.66 19.77 6.48
C ASN A 26 -4.69 18.60 6.34
N TYR A 27 -4.16 18.34 5.13
CA TYR A 27 -3.18 17.28 4.89
C TYR A 27 -1.80 17.85 4.53
N GLN A 28 -0.77 17.11 4.95
CA GLN A 28 0.58 17.20 4.40
C GLN A 28 0.70 16.15 3.31
N PHE A 29 1.42 16.49 2.23
CA PHE A 29 1.62 15.60 1.10
C PHE A 29 3.09 15.23 0.95
N TYR A 30 3.34 13.94 0.76
CA TYR A 30 4.64 13.35 0.43
C TYR A 30 4.52 12.60 -0.88
N TRP A 31 5.56 12.68 -1.69
CA TRP A 31 5.52 12.06 -3.02
C TRP A 31 6.90 11.56 -3.44
N VAL A 32 6.93 10.38 -4.10
CA VAL A 32 8.11 9.86 -4.81
C VAL A 32 7.68 9.33 -6.17
N GLY A 33 8.56 9.46 -7.16
CA GLY A 33 8.30 8.93 -8.50
C GLY A 33 9.30 9.47 -9.51
N ASN A 34 9.35 8.82 -10.68
CA ASN A 34 10.27 9.20 -11.75
C ASN A 34 9.64 10.19 -12.74
N TYR A 35 8.32 10.28 -12.78
CA TYR A 35 7.59 11.17 -13.67
C TYR A 35 6.63 12.05 -12.88
N PRO A 36 6.61 13.37 -13.07
CA PRO A 36 5.77 14.30 -12.29
C PRO A 36 4.27 13.95 -12.26
N THR A 37 3.79 13.25 -13.28
CA THR A 37 2.37 12.86 -13.41
C THR A 37 2.05 11.47 -12.86
N LYS A 38 3.07 10.69 -12.44
CA LYS A 38 2.87 9.30 -12.02
C LYS A 38 3.91 8.87 -10.98
N GLY A 39 3.49 8.68 -9.75
CA GLY A 39 4.31 8.25 -8.63
C GLY A 39 3.48 7.71 -7.49
N LEU A 40 4.07 7.59 -6.33
CA LEU A 40 3.42 7.22 -5.09
C LEU A 40 3.22 8.47 -4.24
N GLY A 41 1.97 8.77 -3.90
CA GLY A 41 1.59 9.88 -3.03
C GLY A 41 1.10 9.40 -1.67
N VAL A 42 1.43 10.13 -0.61
CA VAL A 42 0.87 9.96 0.73
C VAL A 42 0.35 11.30 1.23
N PHE A 43 -0.92 11.34 1.55
CA PHE A 43 -1.54 12.46 2.26
C PHE A 43 -1.71 12.03 3.70
N ILE A 44 -1.25 12.83 4.64
CA ILE A 44 -1.37 12.58 6.07
C ILE A 44 -1.93 13.79 6.79
N SER A 45 -2.90 13.58 7.71
CA SER A 45 -3.50 14.64 8.49
C SER A 45 -2.45 15.44 9.26
N LYS A 46 -2.54 16.78 9.21
CA LYS A 46 -1.67 17.70 9.97
C LYS A 46 -1.93 17.67 11.47
N GLU A 47 -2.94 16.96 11.94
CA GLU A 47 -3.22 16.75 13.35
C GLU A 47 -2.18 15.85 14.02
N HIS A 48 -1.45 15.04 13.21
CA HIS A 48 -0.40 14.16 13.70
C HIS A 48 0.99 14.77 13.52
N LYS A 49 1.88 14.53 14.46
CA LYS A 49 3.32 14.67 14.23
C LYS A 49 3.74 13.66 13.18
N GLN A 50 4.46 14.10 12.16
CA GLN A 50 4.85 13.25 11.04
C GLN A 50 6.19 13.68 10.45
N GLU A 51 7.00 12.72 10.07
CA GLU A 51 8.28 12.99 9.43
C GLU A 51 8.73 11.85 8.52
N ILE A 52 9.46 12.19 7.46
CA ILE A 52 10.29 11.22 6.76
C ILE A 52 11.53 11.00 7.62
N PRO A 53 11.76 9.78 8.13
CA PRO A 53 12.87 9.54 9.03
C PRO A 53 14.23 9.64 8.30
N VAL A 54 15.28 9.97 9.05
CA VAL A 54 16.64 10.15 8.49
C VAL A 54 17.22 8.89 7.83
N TRP A 55 16.73 7.72 8.21
CA TRP A 55 17.11 6.43 7.65
C TRP A 55 16.30 6.05 6.38
N ALA A 56 15.37 6.90 5.93
CA ALA A 56 14.63 6.66 4.70
C ALA A 56 15.58 6.59 3.50
N ASN A 57 15.42 5.56 2.67
CA ASN A 57 16.18 5.45 1.43
C ASN A 57 15.52 6.31 0.35
N LYS A 58 16.18 7.41 0.00
CA LYS A 58 15.70 8.38 -1.00
C LYS A 58 15.79 7.88 -2.44
N GLU A 59 16.50 6.77 -2.67
CA GLU A 59 16.63 6.17 -4.01
C GLU A 59 15.47 5.21 -4.32
N LEU A 60 14.69 4.81 -3.30
CA LEU A 60 13.51 3.97 -3.48
C LEU A 60 12.31 4.81 -3.93
N ASN A 61 12.16 5.00 -5.25
CA ASN A 61 11.07 5.78 -5.85
C ASN A 61 9.69 5.09 -5.83
N CYS A 62 9.57 3.97 -5.13
CA CYS A 62 8.36 3.15 -5.01
C CYS A 62 7.98 2.86 -3.55
N ALA A 63 8.59 3.56 -2.59
CA ALA A 63 8.27 3.46 -1.17
C ALA A 63 8.42 4.79 -0.45
N ILE A 64 7.50 5.08 0.47
CA ILE A 64 7.54 6.24 1.37
C ILE A 64 7.38 5.75 2.80
N PRO A 65 8.44 5.78 3.63
CA PRO A 65 8.32 5.57 5.06
C PRO A 65 7.96 6.88 5.75
N LEU A 66 6.94 6.87 6.61
CA LEU A 66 6.56 7.98 7.47
C LEU A 66 6.46 7.52 8.92
N LEU A 67 7.15 8.20 9.82
CA LEU A 67 6.92 8.07 11.26
C LEU A 67 5.78 8.99 11.66
N ILE A 68 4.80 8.44 12.35
CA ILE A 68 3.62 9.14 12.84
C ILE A 68 3.61 9.04 14.36
N ASN A 69 3.57 10.21 15.03
CA ASN A 69 3.56 10.34 16.48
C ASN A 69 4.71 9.59 17.21
N ASP A 70 5.83 9.37 16.54
CA ASP A 70 7.00 8.60 17.01
C ASP A 70 6.68 7.13 17.37
N GLU A 71 5.49 6.64 17.08
CA GLU A 71 4.99 5.32 17.46
C GLU A 71 4.68 4.43 16.25
N TYR A 72 4.10 5.00 15.20
CA TYR A 72 3.65 4.25 14.04
C TYR A 72 4.57 4.47 12.84
N LEU A 73 4.88 3.39 12.12
CA LEU A 73 5.52 3.45 10.82
C LEU A 73 4.48 3.15 9.73
N LEU A 74 4.12 4.16 8.96
CA LEU A 74 3.41 3.97 7.70
C LEU A 74 4.44 3.78 6.58
N LEU A 75 4.53 2.57 6.04
CA LEU A 75 5.33 2.26 4.86
C LEU A 75 4.39 2.13 3.65
N ALA A 76 4.23 3.23 2.92
CA ALA A 76 3.49 3.22 1.65
C ALA A 76 4.37 2.57 0.57
N VAL A 77 3.80 1.65 -0.22
CA VAL A 77 4.52 0.93 -1.26
C VAL A 77 3.75 0.89 -2.58
N TRP A 78 4.50 0.99 -3.67
CA TRP A 78 4.00 0.82 -5.03
C TRP A 78 5.12 0.23 -5.89
N PRO A 79 5.44 -1.08 -5.72
CA PRO A 79 6.45 -1.74 -6.54
C PRO A 79 6.06 -1.60 -8.00
N THR A 80 6.94 -0.98 -8.78
CA THR A 80 6.72 -0.73 -10.20
C THR A 80 8.00 -1.02 -10.97
N ILE A 81 7.85 -1.68 -12.13
CA ILE A 81 8.96 -2.02 -13.02
C ILE A 81 9.22 -0.80 -13.91
N LEU A 82 10.35 -0.17 -13.70
CA LEU A 82 10.82 0.96 -14.48
C LEU A 82 11.85 0.48 -15.51
N LYS A 83 12.05 1.25 -16.59
CA LYS A 83 12.99 0.90 -17.66
C LYS A 83 14.44 0.68 -17.14
N ASP A 84 14.79 1.36 -16.06
CA ASP A 84 16.15 1.37 -15.49
C ASP A 84 16.24 0.51 -14.21
N THR A 85 15.20 -0.26 -13.85
CA THR A 85 15.28 -1.18 -12.72
C THR A 85 16.05 -2.43 -13.09
N THR A 86 16.85 -2.93 -12.15
CA THR A 86 17.60 -4.18 -12.31
C THR A 86 16.73 -5.42 -12.19
N SER A 87 15.49 -5.28 -11.68
CA SER A 87 14.50 -6.35 -11.55
C SER A 87 13.31 -6.13 -12.48
N ASP A 88 12.82 -7.22 -13.06
CA ASP A 88 11.60 -7.32 -13.85
C ASP A 88 10.45 -7.98 -13.05
N SER A 89 10.58 -8.06 -11.73
CA SER A 89 9.65 -8.71 -10.81
C SER A 89 9.19 -7.76 -9.70
N TYR A 90 7.86 -7.53 -9.61
CA TYR A 90 7.25 -6.80 -8.51
C TYR A 90 7.55 -7.43 -7.15
N VAL A 91 7.63 -8.78 -7.10
CA VAL A 91 7.96 -9.54 -5.89
C VAL A 91 9.37 -9.22 -5.42
N GLU A 92 10.36 -9.23 -6.32
CA GLU A 92 11.76 -8.92 -5.97
C GLU A 92 11.92 -7.46 -5.52
N ILE A 93 11.24 -6.52 -6.20
CA ILE A 93 11.25 -5.10 -5.83
C ILE A 93 10.67 -4.93 -4.41
N LEU A 94 9.52 -5.54 -4.14
CA LEU A 94 8.87 -5.43 -2.83
C LEU A 94 9.71 -6.10 -1.73
N LEU A 95 10.28 -7.29 -1.98
CA LEU A 95 11.19 -7.95 -1.03
C LEU A 95 12.40 -7.08 -0.72
N GLY A 96 12.97 -6.42 -1.72
CA GLY A 96 14.09 -5.49 -1.50
C GLY A 96 13.70 -4.31 -0.60
N ILE A 97 12.50 -3.75 -0.76
CA ILE A 97 11.96 -2.71 0.12
C ILE A 97 11.80 -3.23 1.55
N LEU A 98 11.17 -4.39 1.70
CA LEU A 98 10.88 -5.01 2.99
C LEU A 98 12.19 -5.34 3.76
N GLU A 99 13.17 -5.95 3.08
CA GLU A 99 14.48 -6.25 3.67
C GLU A 99 15.23 -4.99 4.11
N TYR A 100 15.16 -3.92 3.30
CA TYR A 100 15.79 -2.65 3.69
C TYR A 100 15.18 -2.08 4.98
N TYR A 101 13.86 -2.13 5.12
CA TYR A 101 13.15 -1.54 6.26
C TYR A 101 12.88 -2.51 7.42
N LYS A 102 13.33 -3.76 7.38
CA LYS A 102 12.95 -4.83 8.33
C LYS A 102 13.17 -4.49 9.81
N ASP A 103 14.29 -3.85 10.15
CA ASP A 103 14.61 -3.52 11.53
C ASP A 103 13.68 -2.40 12.07
N TYR A 104 13.25 -1.50 11.19
CA TYR A 104 12.29 -0.44 11.53
C TYR A 104 10.86 -0.97 11.61
N ILE A 105 10.50 -1.90 10.71
CA ILE A 105 9.21 -2.61 10.73
C ILE A 105 9.03 -3.34 12.07
N LYS A 106 10.08 -3.97 12.59
CA LYS A 106 10.06 -4.64 13.92
C LYS A 106 10.00 -3.66 15.09
N LYS A 107 10.54 -2.46 14.91
CA LYS A 107 10.67 -1.48 16.00
C LYS A 107 9.38 -0.72 16.29
N TYR A 108 8.55 -0.49 15.29
CA TYR A 108 7.36 0.35 15.36
C TYR A 108 6.08 -0.47 15.15
N LYS A 109 4.94 0.08 15.59
CA LYS A 109 3.64 -0.37 15.08
C LYS A 109 3.59 0.00 13.60
N THR A 110 3.63 -0.98 12.73
CA THR A 110 3.84 -0.76 11.29
C THR A 110 2.60 -1.11 10.48
N VAL A 111 2.28 -0.27 9.50
CA VAL A 111 1.37 -0.58 8.40
C VAL A 111 2.14 -0.47 7.10
N ILE A 112 2.16 -1.55 6.31
CA ILE A 112 2.70 -1.60 4.95
C ILE A 112 1.51 -1.66 4.01
N ILE A 113 1.25 -0.61 3.25
CA ILE A 113 0.02 -0.46 2.48
C ILE A 113 0.28 0.11 1.08
N GLY A 114 -0.47 -0.38 0.10
CA GLY A 114 -0.45 0.13 -1.28
C GLY A 114 -0.84 -0.91 -2.31
N ASP A 115 -0.64 -0.57 -3.57
CA ASP A 115 -0.77 -1.50 -4.70
C ASP A 115 0.53 -2.30 -4.85
N TYR A 116 0.44 -3.59 -4.56
CA TYR A 116 1.60 -4.49 -4.63
C TYR A 116 1.87 -5.00 -6.05
N ASN A 117 0.92 -4.82 -6.98
CA ASN A 117 0.98 -5.40 -8.32
C ASN A 117 1.17 -6.94 -8.32
N ILE A 118 0.83 -7.60 -7.22
CA ILE A 118 1.03 -9.02 -6.96
C ILE A 118 -0.33 -9.68 -6.68
N ILE A 119 -0.68 -10.65 -7.53
CA ILE A 119 -1.95 -11.38 -7.41
C ILE A 119 -1.77 -12.51 -6.40
N SER A 120 -2.69 -12.61 -5.42
CA SER A 120 -2.71 -13.64 -4.37
C SER A 120 -2.92 -15.07 -4.87
N SER A 121 -3.47 -15.26 -6.07
CA SER A 121 -3.79 -16.56 -6.61
C SER A 121 -2.55 -17.44 -6.85
N THR A 122 -2.58 -18.65 -6.28
CA THR A 122 -1.53 -19.67 -6.38
C THR A 122 -1.33 -20.26 -7.79
N LYS A 123 -2.20 -19.93 -8.74
CA LYS A 123 -2.18 -20.52 -10.10
C LYS A 123 -1.05 -19.94 -10.98
N ARG A 124 -0.37 -18.88 -10.53
CA ARG A 124 0.75 -18.27 -11.25
C ARG A 124 2.06 -18.69 -10.61
N ALA A 125 2.83 -19.52 -11.30
CA ALA A 125 4.19 -19.91 -10.93
C ALA A 125 5.23 -18.91 -11.48
N GLY A 126 6.45 -18.93 -10.95
CA GLY A 126 7.59 -18.13 -11.43
C GLY A 126 7.70 -16.77 -10.76
N LYS A 127 8.18 -15.76 -11.50
CA LYS A 127 8.48 -14.40 -10.99
C LYS A 127 7.27 -13.64 -10.40
N SER A 128 6.06 -14.11 -10.67
CA SER A 128 4.80 -13.55 -10.13
C SER A 128 4.26 -14.37 -8.96
N ASN A 129 5.04 -15.30 -8.40
CA ASN A 129 4.64 -16.09 -7.24
C ASN A 129 4.57 -15.17 -6.00
N PRO A 130 3.39 -15.00 -5.35
CA PRO A 130 3.23 -14.10 -4.21
C PRO A 130 3.81 -14.65 -2.90
N TYR A 131 4.01 -15.96 -2.80
CA TYR A 131 4.38 -16.62 -1.54
C TYR A 131 5.62 -16.06 -0.84
N PRO A 132 6.72 -15.72 -1.53
CA PRO A 132 7.88 -15.14 -0.86
C PRO A 132 7.53 -13.86 -0.07
N ILE A 133 6.55 -13.08 -0.52
CA ILE A 133 6.07 -11.90 0.21
C ILE A 133 5.26 -12.30 1.43
N PHE A 134 4.31 -13.23 1.26
CA PHE A 134 3.43 -13.67 2.35
C PHE A 134 4.22 -14.41 3.43
N ASP A 135 5.20 -15.24 3.04
CA ASP A 135 6.11 -15.91 3.95
C ASP A 135 6.94 -14.89 4.72
N TRP A 136 7.51 -13.89 4.03
CA TRP A 136 8.26 -12.81 4.66
C TRP A 136 7.39 -12.03 5.67
N MET A 137 6.16 -11.67 5.30
CA MET A 137 5.22 -10.97 6.19
C MET A 137 4.94 -11.81 7.45
N ASN A 138 4.70 -13.09 7.26
CA ASN A 138 4.44 -14.04 8.36
C ASN A 138 5.63 -14.17 9.31
N GLU A 139 6.85 -14.31 8.78
CA GLU A 139 8.09 -14.40 9.55
C GLU A 139 8.35 -13.13 10.39
N HIS A 140 7.80 -12.00 9.96
CA HIS A 140 7.92 -10.71 10.64
C HIS A 140 6.65 -10.31 11.41
N GLU A 141 5.76 -11.27 11.68
CA GLU A 141 4.53 -11.11 12.48
C GLU A 141 3.54 -10.07 11.92
N LEU A 142 3.63 -9.79 10.61
CA LEU A 142 2.73 -8.89 9.91
C LEU A 142 1.52 -9.67 9.38
N LYS A 143 0.32 -9.20 9.71
CA LYS A 143 -0.95 -9.81 9.28
C LYS A 143 -1.57 -8.98 8.16
N SER A 144 -2.08 -9.63 7.13
CA SER A 144 -2.92 -8.97 6.14
C SER A 144 -4.23 -8.53 6.77
N ALA A 145 -4.57 -7.24 6.67
CA ALA A 145 -5.79 -6.71 7.22
C ALA A 145 -7.03 -7.38 6.60
N HIS A 146 -7.07 -7.52 5.28
CA HIS A 146 -8.16 -8.18 4.57
C HIS A 146 -8.38 -9.61 5.07
N HIS A 147 -7.33 -10.45 4.99
CA HIS A 147 -7.44 -11.88 5.28
C HIS A 147 -7.72 -12.16 6.75
N SER A 148 -7.10 -11.37 7.65
CA SER A 148 -7.30 -11.52 9.10
C SER A 148 -8.69 -11.07 9.56
N PHE A 149 -9.20 -9.99 8.97
CA PHE A 149 -10.49 -9.41 9.39
C PHE A 149 -11.68 -10.18 8.81
N LEU A 150 -11.61 -10.60 7.54
CA LEU A 150 -12.69 -11.33 6.87
C LEU A 150 -12.60 -12.86 7.02
N GLY A 151 -11.47 -13.39 7.50
CA GLY A 151 -11.25 -14.84 7.62
C GLY A 151 -11.06 -15.54 6.25
N GLU A 152 -10.63 -14.79 5.24
CA GLU A 152 -10.42 -15.32 3.89
C GLU A 152 -8.99 -15.83 3.72
N SER A 153 -8.79 -16.70 2.72
CA SER A 153 -7.48 -17.23 2.37
C SER A 153 -6.95 -16.55 1.11
N TYR A 154 -5.64 -16.38 1.02
CA TYR A 154 -4.99 -15.88 -0.20
C TYR A 154 -5.41 -16.68 -1.44
N GLY A 155 -5.80 -15.97 -2.49
CA GLY A 155 -6.29 -16.51 -3.76
C GLY A 155 -7.76 -16.92 -3.76
N ASN A 156 -8.48 -16.71 -2.66
CA ASN A 156 -9.91 -16.96 -2.52
C ASN A 156 -10.65 -15.73 -2.00
N GLU A 157 -10.13 -14.55 -2.28
CA GLU A 157 -10.76 -13.28 -1.89
C GLU A 157 -12.12 -13.15 -2.58
N SER A 158 -13.15 -12.85 -1.79
CA SER A 158 -14.54 -12.73 -2.26
C SER A 158 -14.78 -11.51 -3.14
N MET A 159 -13.95 -10.46 -2.95
CA MET A 159 -14.03 -9.20 -3.69
C MET A 159 -12.66 -8.82 -4.26
N PRO A 160 -12.62 -8.26 -5.48
CA PRO A 160 -11.39 -7.76 -6.07
C PRO A 160 -11.08 -6.33 -5.56
N SER A 161 -9.81 -5.98 -5.55
CA SER A 161 -9.37 -4.60 -5.36
C SER A 161 -9.05 -3.87 -6.67
N TYR A 162 -8.94 -4.61 -7.78
CA TYR A 162 -8.54 -4.12 -9.10
C TYR A 162 -9.38 -4.68 -10.23
N TYR A 163 -9.81 -3.83 -11.15
CA TYR A 163 -10.60 -4.13 -12.35
C TYR A 163 -9.82 -3.78 -13.61
N HIS A 164 -8.98 -4.70 -14.07
CA HIS A 164 -8.05 -4.47 -15.18
C HIS A 164 -8.73 -3.85 -16.41
N GLN A 165 -8.24 -2.66 -16.83
CA GLN A 165 -8.83 -1.88 -17.91
C GLN A 165 -10.33 -1.59 -17.72
N PHE A 166 -10.78 -1.36 -16.49
CA PHE A 166 -12.19 -1.10 -16.14
C PHE A 166 -13.15 -2.23 -16.57
N LYS A 167 -12.70 -3.51 -16.49
CA LYS A 167 -13.50 -4.67 -16.91
C LYS A 167 -13.87 -5.56 -15.74
N GLU A 168 -15.16 -5.79 -15.51
CA GLU A 168 -15.65 -6.75 -14.52
C GLU A 168 -15.23 -8.20 -14.80
N SER A 169 -14.94 -8.53 -16.05
CA SER A 169 -14.47 -9.87 -16.46
C SER A 169 -12.99 -10.12 -16.17
N SER A 170 -12.22 -9.10 -15.79
CA SER A 170 -10.77 -9.19 -15.53
C SER A 170 -10.43 -8.47 -14.25
N LYS A 171 -10.65 -9.14 -13.13
CA LYS A 171 -10.53 -8.56 -11.78
C LYS A 171 -9.60 -9.39 -10.90
N PHE A 172 -8.87 -8.70 -10.01
CA PHE A 172 -7.83 -9.27 -9.17
C PHE A 172 -7.83 -8.62 -7.80
N PHE A 173 -7.18 -9.27 -6.82
CA PHE A 173 -6.84 -8.66 -5.54
C PHE A 173 -5.34 -8.41 -5.53
N ILE A 174 -4.91 -7.14 -5.52
CA ILE A 174 -3.50 -6.71 -5.61
C ILE A 174 -3.15 -5.56 -4.66
N ASP A 175 -4.15 -4.96 -4.01
CA ASP A 175 -3.96 -3.91 -3.02
C ASP A 175 -4.01 -4.51 -1.62
N TYR A 176 -2.96 -4.30 -0.83
CA TYR A 176 -2.82 -4.91 0.49
C TYR A 176 -2.51 -3.87 1.56
N ALA A 177 -2.94 -4.19 2.78
CA ALA A 177 -2.44 -3.60 4.01
C ALA A 177 -1.98 -4.73 4.93
N PHE A 178 -0.70 -4.73 5.29
CA PHE A 178 -0.11 -5.63 6.27
C PHE A 178 0.29 -4.85 7.51
N THR A 179 0.06 -5.41 8.71
CA THR A 179 0.36 -4.73 9.97
C THR A 179 0.73 -5.71 11.08
N ASN A 180 1.61 -5.26 11.99
CA ASN A 180 1.89 -5.91 13.28
C ASN A 180 1.08 -5.27 14.43
N ALA A 181 0.29 -4.23 14.15
CA ALA A 181 -0.62 -3.62 15.11
C ALA A 181 -1.97 -4.37 15.18
N GLU A 182 -2.77 -4.07 16.19
CA GLU A 182 -4.13 -4.59 16.30
C GLU A 182 -5.02 -3.98 15.18
N ILE A 183 -5.68 -4.84 14.41
CA ILE A 183 -6.64 -4.41 13.37
C ILE A 183 -8.00 -4.25 14.06
N VAL A 184 -8.48 -3.01 14.12
CA VAL A 184 -9.76 -2.65 14.75
C VAL A 184 -10.91 -2.74 13.75
N ASP A 185 -10.69 -2.23 12.52
CA ASP A 185 -11.67 -2.28 11.45
C ASP A 185 -10.98 -2.40 10.08
N TYR A 186 -11.70 -2.97 9.12
CA TYR A 186 -11.26 -3.11 7.73
C TYR A 186 -12.45 -2.96 6.79
N LYS A 187 -12.26 -2.22 5.71
CA LYS A 187 -13.22 -2.13 4.62
C LYS A 187 -12.54 -2.18 3.27
N LEU A 188 -13.01 -3.07 2.40
CA LEU A 188 -12.80 -3.03 0.97
C LEU A 188 -14.05 -2.39 0.33
N PHE A 189 -13.85 -1.29 -0.40
CA PHE A 189 -14.95 -0.61 -1.07
C PHE A 189 -15.35 -1.39 -2.33
N THR A 190 -16.61 -1.27 -2.74
CA THR A 190 -17.05 -1.79 -4.04
C THR A 190 -16.77 -0.77 -5.13
N TRP A 191 -16.72 -1.24 -6.36
CA TRP A 191 -16.50 -0.38 -7.52
C TRP A 191 -17.66 0.61 -7.73
N GLU A 192 -18.88 0.20 -7.37
CA GLU A 192 -20.08 1.04 -7.39
C GLU A 192 -20.02 2.16 -6.36
N GLU A 193 -19.53 1.89 -5.13
CA GLU A 193 -19.36 2.91 -4.09
C GLU A 193 -18.40 4.02 -4.50
N THR A 194 -17.43 3.71 -5.37
CA THR A 194 -16.46 4.66 -5.91
C THR A 194 -16.90 5.32 -7.22
N ASN A 195 -18.14 5.08 -7.67
CA ASN A 195 -18.65 5.54 -8.96
C ASN A 195 -17.76 5.15 -10.15
N ARG A 196 -17.00 4.07 -10.01
CA ARG A 196 -16.07 3.54 -11.03
C ARG A 196 -15.05 4.58 -11.53
N MET A 197 -14.63 5.50 -10.64
CA MET A 197 -13.68 6.57 -10.99
C MET A 197 -12.27 6.08 -11.22
N SER A 198 -11.92 4.89 -10.68
CA SER A 198 -10.64 4.22 -10.85
C SER A 198 -10.88 2.75 -11.19
N ASP A 199 -9.92 2.10 -11.79
CA ASP A 199 -9.88 0.65 -11.94
C ASP A 199 -9.42 -0.07 -10.66
N HIS A 200 -8.92 0.67 -9.65
CA HIS A 200 -8.75 0.22 -8.27
C HIS A 200 -9.90 0.68 -7.37
N VAL A 201 -10.18 -0.09 -6.35
CA VAL A 201 -11.08 0.31 -5.27
C VAL A 201 -10.29 0.53 -3.98
N PRO A 202 -10.67 1.51 -3.15
CA PRO A 202 -9.97 1.78 -1.90
C PRO A 202 -10.08 0.61 -0.93
N ILE A 203 -8.98 0.37 -0.21
CA ILE A 203 -8.99 -0.38 1.03
C ILE A 203 -8.80 0.58 2.20
N MET A 204 -9.47 0.33 3.31
CA MET A 204 -9.34 1.09 4.53
C MET A 204 -9.02 0.13 5.68
N VAL A 205 -8.08 0.51 6.52
CA VAL A 205 -7.74 -0.22 7.74
C VAL A 205 -7.67 0.74 8.91
N GLU A 206 -8.28 0.37 10.01
CA GLU A 206 -8.13 1.03 11.30
C GLU A 206 -7.28 0.15 12.21
N ILE A 207 -6.25 0.73 12.82
CA ILE A 207 -5.30 0.05 13.70
C ILE A 207 -5.17 0.76 15.04
N LYS A 208 -4.69 -0.01 16.04
CA LYS A 208 -4.46 0.52 17.40
C LYS A 208 -3.09 0.11 17.94
#